data_0aaa7e33665306f353051555d3f49df3
#
_entry.id   0aaa7e33665306f353051555d3f49df3
#
_cell.length_a   1.000
_cell.length_b   1.000
_cell.length_c   1.000
_cell.angle_alpha   90.00
_cell.angle_beta   90.00
_cell.angle_gamma   90.00
#
_symmetry.space_group_name_H-M   'P 1'
#
loop_
_entity.id
_entity.type
_entity.pdbx_description
1 polymer ?
#
loop_
_entity_poly.entity_id
_entity_poly.type
_entity_poly.pdbx_seq_one_letter_code
_entity_poly.pdbx_strand_id
1 'polypeptide(L)'
;AMEMLCVSLAAYAWQDHSQIDAARDLVDRQFELATQTPVDSQAVQAVDREFHRALAHLSGNRLLERETVWIYDLCLRYIFYSMHMNWSARIAQEHRDILGAIERRDSQLAQAHVRNHLSKVKDAVLMGLAKGFDPSVELRNAREGYTIRPHGE
;
A
#
# COMPACT_ATOMS: atom_id res chain seq x y z
N ALA A 1 12.50 0.33 -1.47
CA ALA A 1 13.31 1.02 -2.50
C ALA A 1 12.47 1.35 -3.75
N MET A 2 11.69 0.39 -4.30
CA MET A 2 10.93 0.60 -5.56
C MET A 2 9.85 1.67 -5.43
N GLU A 3 9.03 1.67 -4.40
CA GLU A 3 8.00 2.69 -4.20
C GLU A 3 8.58 4.10 -4.10
N MET A 4 9.75 4.27 -3.48
CA MET A 4 10.43 5.57 -3.47
C MET A 4 10.79 6.04 -4.89
N LEU A 5 11.19 5.12 -5.77
CA LEU A 5 11.42 5.44 -7.17
C LEU A 5 10.11 5.75 -7.89
N CYS A 6 9.05 4.97 -7.63
CA CYS A 6 7.72 5.25 -8.21
C CYS A 6 7.23 6.65 -7.88
N VAL A 7 7.23 7.05 -6.61
CA VAL A 7 6.74 8.38 -6.22
C VAL A 7 7.64 9.51 -6.68
N SER A 8 8.95 9.24 -6.79
CA SER A 8 9.89 10.21 -7.37
C SER A 8 9.56 10.49 -8.84
N LEU A 9 9.32 9.45 -9.62
CA LEU A 9 8.92 9.59 -11.02
C LEU A 9 7.50 10.15 -11.14
N ALA A 10 6.57 9.68 -10.31
CA ALA A 10 5.20 10.15 -10.29
C ALA A 10 5.11 11.67 -10.13
N ALA A 11 5.92 12.27 -9.27
CA ALA A 11 5.95 13.73 -9.08
C ALA A 11 6.24 14.52 -10.37
N TYR A 12 6.85 13.89 -11.39
CA TYR A 12 7.13 14.51 -12.69
C TYR A 12 6.26 13.99 -13.82
N ALA A 13 5.82 12.73 -13.75
CA ALA A 13 5.28 11.99 -14.87
C ALA A 13 3.76 12.16 -15.06
N TRP A 14 3.00 12.34 -13.99
CA TRP A 14 1.55 12.44 -14.13
C TRP A 14 1.14 13.67 -14.95
N GLN A 15 0.20 13.50 -15.88
CA GLN A 15 -0.24 14.53 -16.82
C GLN A 15 -1.74 14.83 -16.69
N ASP A 16 -2.51 13.89 -16.13
CA ASP A 16 -3.95 13.98 -16.03
C ASP A 16 -4.39 14.00 -14.57
N HIS A 17 -5.10 15.07 -14.18
CA HIS A 17 -5.68 15.20 -12.84
C HIS A 17 -6.60 14.04 -12.47
N SER A 18 -7.26 13.38 -13.43
CA SER A 18 -8.11 12.23 -13.15
C SER A 18 -7.36 11.08 -12.49
N GLN A 19 -6.06 10.91 -12.78
CA GLN A 19 -5.22 9.88 -12.16
C GLN A 19 -4.95 10.20 -10.68
N ILE A 20 -4.72 11.47 -10.38
CA ILE A 20 -4.53 11.95 -9.00
C ILE A 20 -5.85 11.84 -8.23
N ASP A 21 -6.97 12.24 -8.85
CA ASP A 21 -8.30 12.16 -8.24
C ASP A 21 -8.67 10.71 -7.93
N ALA A 22 -8.42 9.78 -8.84
CA ALA A 22 -8.63 8.35 -8.59
C ALA A 22 -7.80 7.82 -7.41
N ALA A 23 -6.54 8.26 -7.27
CA ALA A 23 -5.72 7.90 -6.13
C ALA A 23 -6.23 8.53 -4.82
N ARG A 24 -6.78 9.76 -4.89
CA ARG A 24 -7.39 10.44 -3.74
C ARG A 24 -8.65 9.73 -3.26
N ASP A 25 -9.52 9.31 -4.18
CA ASP A 25 -10.73 8.54 -3.87
C ASP A 25 -10.39 7.24 -3.11
N LEU A 26 -9.29 6.57 -3.49
CA LEU A 26 -8.81 5.39 -2.76
C LEU A 26 -8.39 5.73 -1.33
N VAL A 27 -7.69 6.83 -1.11
CA VAL A 27 -7.28 7.27 0.22
C VAL A 27 -8.49 7.63 1.08
N ASP A 28 -9.45 8.35 0.52
CA ASP A 28 -10.68 8.73 1.23
C ASP A 28 -11.51 7.49 1.56
N ARG A 29 -11.62 6.55 0.65
CA ARG A 29 -12.26 5.25 0.90
C ARG A 29 -11.55 4.45 1.98
N GLN A 30 -10.22 4.42 1.98
CA GLN A 30 -9.45 3.76 3.03
C GLN A 30 -9.71 4.39 4.40
N PHE A 31 -9.76 5.72 4.48
CA PHE A 31 -10.08 6.42 5.71
C PHE A 31 -11.47 6.06 6.24
N GLU A 32 -12.48 6.07 5.37
CA GLU A 32 -13.84 5.67 5.72
C GLU A 32 -13.89 4.26 6.31
N LEU A 33 -13.25 3.28 5.63
CA LEU A 33 -13.24 1.90 6.07
C LEU A 33 -12.48 1.73 7.40
N ALA A 34 -11.35 2.43 7.57
CA ALA A 34 -10.52 2.34 8.77
C ALA A 34 -11.17 3.02 10.00
N THR A 35 -12.20 3.85 9.81
CA THR A 35 -12.95 4.52 10.89
C THR A 35 -14.26 3.82 11.25
N GLN A 36 -14.66 2.78 10.52
CA GLN A 36 -15.84 1.98 10.83
C GLN A 36 -15.66 1.13 12.09
N THR A 37 -16.75 0.76 12.72
CA THR A 37 -16.74 -0.14 13.90
C THR A 37 -17.81 -1.22 13.71
N PRO A 38 -17.42 -2.50 13.54
CA PRO A 38 -16.05 -3.02 13.45
C PRO A 38 -15.35 -2.63 12.16
N VAL A 39 -14.02 -2.60 12.19
CA VAL A 39 -13.20 -2.37 10.98
C VAL A 39 -13.22 -3.62 10.10
N ASP A 40 -13.57 -3.46 8.83
CA ASP A 40 -13.37 -4.51 7.82
C ASP A 40 -11.91 -4.48 7.31
N SER A 41 -11.06 -5.26 7.97
CA SER A 41 -9.63 -5.32 7.66
C SER A 41 -9.34 -5.80 6.23
N GLN A 42 -10.18 -6.66 5.65
CA GLN A 42 -10.00 -7.13 4.27
C GLN A 42 -10.31 -6.02 3.28
N ALA A 43 -11.39 -5.27 3.50
CA ALA A 43 -11.74 -4.14 2.66
C ALA A 43 -10.68 -3.03 2.73
N VAL A 44 -10.19 -2.70 3.93
CA VAL A 44 -9.11 -1.71 4.11
C VAL A 44 -7.86 -2.14 3.34
N GLN A 45 -7.46 -3.42 3.47
CA GLN A 45 -6.29 -3.96 2.79
C GLN A 45 -6.44 -3.95 1.26
N ALA A 46 -7.63 -4.27 0.73
CA ALA A 46 -7.86 -4.24 -0.70
C ALA A 46 -7.68 -2.83 -1.27
N VAL A 47 -8.18 -1.81 -0.57
CA VAL A 47 -8.03 -0.40 -0.96
C VAL A 47 -6.58 0.05 -0.83
N ASP A 48 -5.87 -0.38 0.23
CA ASP A 48 -4.44 -0.12 0.44
C ASP A 48 -3.60 -0.62 -0.75
N ARG A 49 -3.85 -1.85 -1.17
CA ARG A 49 -3.21 -2.45 -2.34
C ARG A 49 -3.44 -1.63 -3.62
N GLU A 50 -4.68 -1.23 -3.87
CA GLU A 50 -5.01 -0.43 -5.06
C GLU A 50 -4.37 0.97 -5.00
N PHE A 51 -4.24 1.57 -3.83
CA PHE A 51 -3.53 2.82 -3.66
C PHE A 51 -2.04 2.69 -4.03
N HIS A 52 -1.33 1.70 -3.52
CA HIS A 52 0.08 1.46 -3.87
C HIS A 52 0.26 1.17 -5.37
N ARG A 53 -0.71 0.46 -5.98
CA ARG A 53 -0.73 0.27 -7.43
C ARG A 53 -0.93 1.59 -8.18
N ALA A 54 -1.86 2.45 -7.73
CA ALA A 54 -2.09 3.75 -8.34
C ALA A 54 -0.85 4.65 -8.26
N LEU A 55 -0.14 4.65 -7.11
CA LEU A 55 1.14 5.37 -6.99
C LEU A 55 2.18 4.88 -8.00
N ALA A 56 2.28 3.57 -8.18
CA ALA A 56 3.21 3.01 -9.15
C ALA A 56 2.79 3.34 -10.59
N HIS A 57 1.50 3.35 -10.90
CA HIS A 57 0.94 3.75 -12.19
C HIS A 57 1.25 5.22 -12.52
N LEU A 58 1.12 6.13 -11.55
CA LEU A 58 1.46 7.54 -11.70
C LEU A 58 2.92 7.78 -12.10
N SER A 59 3.82 6.81 -11.87
CA SER A 59 5.21 6.89 -12.32
C SER A 59 5.36 6.88 -13.85
N GLY A 60 4.34 6.49 -14.60
CA GLY A 60 4.37 6.29 -16.04
C GLY A 60 5.22 5.09 -16.49
N ASN A 61 5.76 4.31 -15.56
CA ASN A 61 6.64 3.18 -15.85
C ASN A 61 5.94 1.85 -15.59
N ARG A 62 5.50 1.18 -16.65
CA ARG A 62 4.76 -0.09 -16.57
C ARG A 62 5.55 -1.23 -15.91
N LEU A 63 6.88 -1.22 -16.03
CA LEU A 63 7.71 -2.22 -15.36
C LEU A 63 7.69 -2.00 -13.84
N LEU A 64 7.88 -0.76 -13.39
CA LEU A 64 7.81 -0.43 -11.96
C LEU A 64 6.42 -0.73 -11.39
N GLU A 65 5.35 -0.41 -12.11
CA GLU A 65 3.97 -0.73 -11.70
C GLU A 65 3.84 -2.23 -11.45
N ARG A 66 4.22 -3.08 -12.42
CA ARG A 66 4.13 -4.53 -12.31
C ARG A 66 4.94 -5.07 -11.13
N GLU A 67 6.20 -4.66 -11.01
CA GLU A 67 7.10 -5.17 -9.99
C GLU A 67 6.70 -4.68 -8.58
N THR A 68 6.20 -3.46 -8.45
CA THR A 68 5.69 -2.93 -7.17
C THR A 68 4.48 -3.73 -6.71
N VAL A 69 3.52 -3.98 -7.58
CA VAL A 69 2.33 -4.80 -7.26
C VAL A 69 2.74 -6.22 -6.86
N TRP A 70 3.65 -6.83 -7.61
CA TRP A 70 4.14 -8.17 -7.31
C TRP A 70 4.83 -8.25 -5.93
N ILE A 71 5.71 -7.30 -5.61
CA ILE A 71 6.36 -7.24 -4.30
C ILE A 71 5.34 -6.98 -3.20
N TYR A 72 4.38 -6.07 -3.43
CA TYR A 72 3.32 -5.82 -2.48
C TYR A 72 2.55 -7.12 -2.17
N ASP A 73 2.14 -7.87 -3.19
CA ASP A 73 1.41 -9.13 -3.03
C ASP A 73 2.24 -10.20 -2.28
N LEU A 74 3.56 -10.25 -2.47
CA LEU A 74 4.45 -11.10 -1.69
C LEU A 74 4.47 -10.71 -0.20
N CYS A 75 4.48 -9.40 0.08
CA CYS A 75 4.54 -8.87 1.44
C CYS A 75 3.17 -8.86 2.12
N LEU A 76 2.08 -8.95 1.35
CA LEU A 76 0.70 -8.76 1.79
C LEU A 76 0.34 -9.60 3.03
N ARG A 77 0.79 -10.85 3.06
CA ARG A 77 0.55 -11.76 4.18
C ARG A 77 1.13 -11.23 5.49
N TYR A 78 2.37 -10.75 5.43
CA TYR A 78 3.06 -10.20 6.60
C TYR A 78 2.41 -8.90 7.05
N ILE A 79 2.03 -8.05 6.10
CA ILE A 79 1.34 -6.79 6.35
C ILE A 79 -0.02 -7.07 7.00
N PHE A 80 -0.82 -7.96 6.44
CA PHE A 80 -2.14 -8.30 6.94
C PHE A 80 -2.10 -8.76 8.40
N TYR A 81 -1.27 -9.73 8.71
CA TYR A 81 -1.19 -10.29 10.04
C TYR A 81 -0.58 -9.33 11.06
N SER A 82 0.43 -8.57 10.68
CA SER A 82 1.05 -7.61 11.57
C SER A 82 0.15 -6.40 11.86
N MET A 83 -0.68 -6.01 10.90
CA MET A 83 -1.56 -4.84 11.00
C MET A 83 -3.02 -5.18 11.30
N HIS A 84 -3.38 -6.47 11.35
CA HIS A 84 -4.76 -6.93 11.58
C HIS A 84 -5.45 -6.27 12.78
N MET A 85 -4.69 -5.90 13.80
CA MET A 85 -5.19 -5.22 15.00
C MET A 85 -5.03 -3.70 14.97
N ASN A 86 -4.41 -3.13 13.94
CA ASN A 86 -3.95 -1.73 13.95
C ASN A 86 -4.25 -0.94 12.68
N TRP A 87 -5.17 -1.41 11.82
CA TRP A 87 -5.66 -0.56 10.74
C TRP A 87 -6.28 0.70 11.33
N SER A 88 -5.71 1.86 11.01
CA SER A 88 -6.13 3.13 11.57
C SER A 88 -6.18 4.21 10.50
N ALA A 89 -7.02 5.21 10.75
CA ALA A 89 -7.09 6.43 9.94
C ALA A 89 -5.73 7.11 9.72
N ARG A 90 -4.74 6.84 10.58
CA ARG A 90 -3.38 7.35 10.43
C ARG A 90 -2.70 6.84 9.15
N ILE A 91 -2.93 5.60 8.73
CA ILE A 91 -2.36 5.06 7.49
C ILE A 91 -2.92 5.82 6.28
N ALA A 92 -4.22 6.06 6.26
CA ALA A 92 -4.82 6.87 5.21
C ALA A 92 -4.29 8.31 5.20
N GLN A 93 -3.97 8.88 6.37
CA GLN A 93 -3.34 10.20 6.43
C GLN A 93 -1.91 10.18 5.87
N GLU A 94 -1.14 9.14 6.15
CA GLU A 94 0.20 8.96 5.56
C GLU A 94 0.12 8.86 4.02
N HIS A 95 -0.87 8.17 3.49
CA HIS A 95 -1.12 8.10 2.04
C HIS A 95 -1.53 9.46 1.45
N ARG A 96 -2.35 10.23 2.17
CA ARG A 96 -2.71 11.61 1.79
C ARG A 96 -1.47 12.50 1.69
N ASP A 97 -0.56 12.38 2.65
CA ASP A 97 0.67 13.17 2.67
C ASP A 97 1.58 12.82 1.49
N ILE A 98 1.68 11.53 1.13
CA ILE A 98 2.42 11.07 -0.05
C ILE A 98 1.80 11.66 -1.33
N LEU A 99 0.50 11.50 -1.50
CA LEU A 99 -0.21 11.98 -2.70
C LEU A 99 -0.12 13.51 -2.83
N GLY A 100 -0.29 14.22 -1.72
CA GLY A 100 -0.16 15.68 -1.70
C GLY A 100 1.24 16.18 -2.07
N ALA A 101 2.29 15.44 -1.75
CA ALA A 101 3.65 15.76 -2.19
C ALA A 101 3.82 15.53 -3.71
N ILE A 102 3.24 14.46 -4.26
CA ILE A 102 3.21 14.17 -5.70
C ILE A 102 2.48 15.27 -6.46
N GLU A 103 1.31 15.71 -5.98
CA GLU A 103 0.53 16.80 -6.60
C GLU A 103 1.33 18.11 -6.67
N ARG A 104 2.06 18.43 -5.59
CA ARG A 104 2.94 19.61 -5.54
C ARG A 104 4.22 19.44 -6.37
N ARG A 105 4.40 18.31 -7.01
CA ARG A 105 5.61 17.93 -7.76
C ARG A 105 6.89 17.96 -6.92
N ASP A 106 6.72 17.74 -5.61
CA ASP A 106 7.82 17.66 -4.65
C ASP A 106 8.28 16.20 -4.48
N SER A 107 9.18 15.79 -5.37
CA SER A 107 9.74 14.45 -5.40
C SER A 107 10.50 14.09 -4.12
N GLN A 108 11.20 15.04 -3.51
CA GLN A 108 11.96 14.80 -2.29
C GLN A 108 11.03 14.56 -1.10
N LEU A 109 10.00 15.38 -0.97
CA LEU A 109 8.99 15.23 0.07
C LEU A 109 8.20 13.94 -0.11
N ALA A 110 7.80 13.59 -1.33
CA ALA A 110 7.11 12.33 -1.63
C ALA A 110 7.95 11.11 -1.20
N GLN A 111 9.24 11.09 -1.53
CA GLN A 111 10.16 10.05 -1.08
C GLN A 111 10.31 9.99 0.44
N ALA A 112 10.37 11.16 1.12
CA ALA A 112 10.46 11.21 2.56
C ALA A 112 9.21 10.63 3.24
N HIS A 113 8.02 10.96 2.74
CA HIS A 113 6.75 10.40 3.23
C HIS A 113 6.67 8.89 3.02
N VAL A 114 6.99 8.38 1.83
CA VAL A 114 7.02 6.93 1.55
C VAL A 114 8.03 6.21 2.44
N ARG A 115 9.23 6.76 2.62
CA ARG A 115 10.24 6.17 3.50
C ARG A 115 9.73 6.02 4.93
N ASN A 116 9.10 7.08 5.47
CA ASN A 116 8.53 7.07 6.81
C ASN A 116 7.40 6.03 6.92
N HIS A 117 6.49 6.01 5.95
CA HIS A 117 5.40 5.04 5.87
C HIS A 117 5.93 3.60 5.88
N LEU A 118 6.82 3.25 4.94
CA LEU A 118 7.40 1.92 4.82
C LEU A 118 8.23 1.49 6.03
N SER A 119 8.88 2.44 6.73
CA SER A 119 9.59 2.13 7.97
C SER A 119 8.62 1.67 9.05
N LYS A 120 7.47 2.32 9.20
CA LYS A 120 6.44 1.94 10.17
C LYS A 120 5.82 0.58 9.84
N VAL A 121 5.56 0.32 8.56
CA VAL A 121 5.08 -0.99 8.08
C VAL A 121 6.10 -2.08 8.42
N LYS A 122 7.37 -1.86 8.10
CA LYS A 122 8.46 -2.79 8.44
C LYS A 122 8.49 -3.07 9.95
N ASP A 123 8.44 -2.04 10.77
CA ASP A 123 8.51 -2.19 12.23
C ASP A 123 7.29 -2.97 12.75
N ALA A 124 6.09 -2.73 12.22
CA ALA A 124 4.89 -3.49 12.56
C ALA A 124 5.03 -4.98 12.18
N VAL A 125 5.57 -5.27 10.97
CA VAL A 125 5.85 -6.65 10.53
C VAL A 125 6.84 -7.34 11.45
N LEU A 126 7.96 -6.69 11.80
CA LEU A 126 8.97 -7.24 12.70
C LEU A 126 8.40 -7.50 14.10
N MET A 127 7.55 -6.61 14.62
CA MET A 127 6.86 -6.82 15.89
C MET A 127 5.90 -8.01 15.84
N GLY A 128 5.18 -8.19 14.73
CA GLY A 128 4.30 -9.34 14.51
C GLY A 128 5.09 -10.66 14.53
N LEU A 129 6.20 -10.71 13.80
CA LEU A 129 7.09 -11.88 13.76
C LEU A 129 7.69 -12.18 15.14
N ALA A 130 8.11 -11.16 15.90
CA ALA A 130 8.65 -11.32 17.25
C ALA A 130 7.63 -11.88 18.25
N LYS A 131 6.32 -11.71 18.01
CA LYS A 131 5.24 -12.28 18.80
C LYS A 131 4.90 -13.74 18.46
N GLY A 132 5.71 -14.38 17.61
CA GLY A 132 5.54 -15.77 17.23
C GLY A 132 4.61 -15.99 16.04
N PHE A 133 4.33 -14.95 15.26
CA PHE A 133 3.62 -15.10 14.01
C PHE A 133 4.45 -15.98 13.05
N ASP A 134 3.90 -17.16 12.69
CA ASP A 134 4.49 -18.03 11.67
C ASP A 134 3.62 -17.98 10.40
N PRO A 135 4.10 -17.30 9.35
CA PRO A 135 3.36 -17.20 8.09
C PRO A 135 3.10 -18.56 7.43
N SER A 136 3.87 -19.60 7.76
CA SER A 136 3.71 -20.94 7.17
C SER A 136 2.54 -21.72 7.78
N VAL A 137 2.19 -21.47 9.03
CA VAL A 137 1.08 -22.11 9.74
C VAL A 137 -0.25 -21.49 9.30
N GLU A 138 -0.31 -20.18 9.21
CA GLU A 138 -1.51 -19.44 8.84
C GLU A 138 -1.90 -19.62 7.36
N LEU A 139 -0.93 -19.86 6.48
CA LEU A 139 -1.19 -20.18 5.07
C LEU A 139 -1.97 -21.47 4.86
N ARG A 140 -1.92 -22.42 5.81
CA ARG A 140 -2.73 -23.64 5.76
C ARG A 140 -4.20 -23.35 6.03
N ASN A 141 -4.47 -22.34 6.86
CA ASN A 141 -5.83 -21.96 7.26
C ASN A 141 -6.47 -20.95 6.29
N ALA A 142 -5.64 -20.14 5.59
CA ALA A 142 -6.10 -19.12 4.62
C ALA A 142 -6.31 -19.68 3.20
N ARG A 143 -5.98 -20.94 2.93
CA ARG A 143 -6.13 -21.55 1.59
C ARG A 143 -7.55 -21.68 1.07
N GLU A 144 -8.55 -21.46 1.91
CA GLU A 144 -9.95 -21.55 1.51
C GLU A 144 -10.52 -20.27 0.88
N GLY A 145 -9.79 -19.14 0.87
CA GLY A 145 -10.31 -17.85 0.39
C GLY A 145 -9.43 -17.01 -0.54
N TYR A 146 -8.15 -17.31 -0.71
CA TYR A 146 -7.25 -16.46 -1.50
C TYR A 146 -6.49 -17.24 -2.57
N THR A 147 -7.00 -17.23 -3.79
CA THR A 147 -6.30 -17.77 -4.97
C THR A 147 -5.37 -16.68 -5.52
N ILE A 148 -4.06 -16.83 -5.29
CA ILE A 148 -3.04 -16.12 -6.07
C ILE A 148 -3.19 -16.64 -7.52
N ARG A 149 -3.65 -15.79 -8.44
CA ARG A 149 -3.59 -16.16 -9.86
C ARG A 149 -2.13 -16.21 -10.27
N PRO A 150 -1.61 -17.34 -10.76
CA PRO A 150 -0.29 -17.36 -11.35
C PRO A 150 -0.31 -16.36 -12.52
N HIS A 151 0.75 -15.58 -12.67
CA HIS A 151 0.94 -14.74 -13.83
C HIS A 151 0.97 -15.66 -15.04
N GLY A 152 -0.12 -15.65 -15.80
CA GLY A 152 -0.29 -16.45 -17.01
C GLY A 152 0.53 -15.89 -18.14
N GLU A 153 0.82 -16.80 -18.98
CA GLU A 153 1.38 -16.84 -20.32
C GLU A 153 1.07 -15.61 -21.20
#